data_9e0b9c3a18bb85061b764cfbfc21510b
#
_entry.id   9e0b9c3a18bb85061b764cfbfc21510b
#
_cell.length_a   1.000
_cell.length_b   1.000
_cell.length_c   1.000
_cell.angle_alpha   90.00
_cell.angle_beta   90.00
_cell.angle_gamma   90.00
#
_symmetry.space_group_name_H-M   'P 1'
#
loop_
_entity.id
_entity.type
_entity.pdbx_description
1 polymer ?
#
loop_
_entity_poly.entity_id
_entity_poly.type
_entity_poly.pdbx_seq_one_letter_code
_entity_poly.pdbx_strand_id
1 'polypeptide(L)'
;MKASIPNYRQAPRKVRLITDLVKGKPANIAQAMLSRLIKRGALPVKKLLDSAIANAGVPANELVVKEATVDKGVVIKRWMPRAMGRAFPIHKHTSKISITLAKADTKKAKQ
;
A
#
# COMPACT_ATOMS: atom_id res chain seq x y z
N MET A 1 -1.52 14.95 -5.14
CA MET A 1 -0.55 13.89 -5.46
C MET A 1 -0.89 12.64 -4.67
N LYS A 2 -1.94 12.00 -5.09
CA LYS A 2 -2.52 10.87 -4.36
C LYS A 2 -2.91 9.76 -5.32
N ALA A 3 -2.76 8.52 -4.88
CA ALA A 3 -3.26 7.34 -5.59
C ALA A 3 -3.81 6.35 -4.57
N SER A 4 -4.76 5.54 -4.99
CA SER A 4 -5.37 4.55 -4.10
C SER A 4 -5.77 3.28 -4.85
N ILE A 5 -5.74 2.17 -4.13
CA ILE A 5 -6.27 0.89 -4.59
C ILE A 5 -7.44 0.55 -3.65
N PRO A 6 -8.68 0.50 -4.15
CA PRO A 6 -9.84 0.33 -3.27
C PRO A 6 -10.04 -1.09 -2.75
N ASN A 7 -9.67 -2.12 -3.50
CA ASN A 7 -10.01 -3.51 -3.16
C ASN A 7 -8.84 -4.46 -3.37
N TYR A 8 -7.73 -4.22 -2.67
CA TYR A 8 -6.62 -5.15 -2.73
C TYR A 8 -6.90 -6.37 -1.85
N ARG A 9 -6.75 -7.56 -2.41
CA ARG A 9 -7.07 -8.82 -1.73
C ARG A 9 -5.95 -9.29 -0.80
N GLN A 10 -5.77 -8.57 0.29
CA GLN A 10 -4.86 -8.96 1.37
C GLN A 10 -5.33 -8.28 2.64
N ALA A 11 -5.13 -8.94 3.79
CA ALA A 11 -5.57 -8.38 5.06
C ALA A 11 -4.83 -7.06 5.36
N PRO A 12 -5.52 -6.03 5.88
CA PRO A 12 -4.87 -4.75 6.18
C PRO A 12 -3.66 -4.86 7.09
N ARG A 13 -3.68 -5.76 8.06
CA ARG A 13 -2.57 -5.99 8.98
C ARG A 13 -1.27 -6.33 8.24
N LYS A 14 -1.37 -7.18 7.20
CA LYS A 14 -0.21 -7.60 6.43
C LYS A 14 0.31 -6.49 5.52
N VAL A 15 -0.59 -5.71 4.95
CA VAL A 15 -0.22 -4.61 4.06
C VAL A 15 0.40 -3.45 4.84
N ARG A 16 -0.07 -3.20 6.06
CA ARG A 16 0.48 -2.12 6.90
C ARG A 16 1.95 -2.28 7.20
N LEU A 17 2.44 -3.51 7.28
CA LEU A 17 3.87 -3.75 7.45
C LEU A 17 4.68 -3.14 6.31
N ILE A 18 4.15 -3.18 5.10
CA ILE A 18 4.82 -2.65 3.91
C ILE A 18 4.70 -1.13 3.86
N THR A 19 3.51 -0.59 4.09
CA THR A 19 3.30 0.86 4.03
C THR A 19 4.08 1.59 5.12
N ASP A 20 4.22 0.99 6.30
CA ASP A 20 4.99 1.59 7.39
C ASP A 20 6.48 1.70 7.06
N LEU A 21 6.99 0.79 6.23
CA LEU A 21 8.39 0.85 5.80
C LEU A 21 8.69 2.06 4.92
N VAL A 22 7.72 2.47 4.08
CA VAL A 22 7.95 3.53 3.09
C VAL A 22 7.44 4.88 3.56
N LYS A 23 6.62 4.92 4.59
CA LYS A 23 6.06 6.15 5.11
C LYS A 23 7.15 7.11 5.59
N GLY A 24 7.10 8.34 5.12
CA GLY A 24 8.09 9.35 5.48
C GLY A 24 9.40 9.28 4.72
N LYS A 25 9.54 8.34 3.79
CA LYS A 25 10.76 8.19 3.00
C LYS A 25 10.65 8.97 1.69
N PRO A 26 11.79 9.42 1.11
CA PRO A 26 11.77 9.96 -0.25
C PRO A 26 11.20 8.93 -1.23
N ALA A 27 10.45 9.40 -2.22
CA ALA A 27 9.76 8.48 -3.13
C ALA A 27 10.70 7.56 -3.90
N ASN A 28 11.85 8.08 -4.34
CA ASN A 28 12.83 7.27 -5.06
C ASN A 28 13.42 6.17 -4.16
N ILE A 29 13.67 6.46 -2.91
CA ILE A 29 14.17 5.47 -1.95
C ILE A 29 13.07 4.45 -1.65
N ALA A 30 11.83 4.90 -1.51
CA ALA A 30 10.69 4.01 -1.30
C ALA A 30 10.53 3.02 -2.46
N GLN A 31 10.68 3.49 -3.71
CA GLN A 31 10.64 2.62 -4.87
C GLN A 31 11.73 1.54 -4.82
N ALA A 32 12.94 1.93 -4.45
CA ALA A 32 14.06 0.97 -4.35
C ALA A 32 13.81 -0.05 -3.24
N MET A 33 13.29 0.38 -2.10
CA MET A 33 12.98 -0.51 -0.99
C MET A 33 11.91 -1.53 -1.38
N LEU A 34 10.85 -1.08 -2.04
CA LEU A 34 9.76 -1.96 -2.47
C LEU A 34 10.21 -2.96 -3.53
N SER A 35 11.15 -2.58 -4.39
CA SER A 35 11.70 -3.47 -5.41
C SER A 35 12.45 -4.66 -4.81
N ARG A 36 13.05 -4.47 -3.63
CA ARG A 36 13.86 -5.50 -2.96
C ARG A 36 13.09 -6.27 -1.90
N LEU A 37 11.91 -5.81 -1.54
CA LEU A 37 11.14 -6.41 -0.46
C LEU A 37 10.51 -7.73 -0.90
N ILE A 38 10.77 -8.79 -0.15
CA ILE A 38 10.21 -10.12 -0.43
C ILE A 38 8.89 -10.26 0.32
N LYS A 39 7.87 -9.54 -0.15
CA LYS A 39 6.52 -9.61 0.42
C LYS A 39 5.51 -9.52 -0.73
N ARG A 40 4.42 -10.26 -0.59
CA ARG A 40 3.37 -10.29 -1.62
C ARG A 40 2.83 -8.91 -1.93
N GLY A 41 2.65 -8.07 -0.91
CA GLY A 41 2.08 -6.73 -1.07
C GLY A 41 3.04 -5.70 -1.62
N ALA A 42 4.34 -6.01 -1.74
CA ALA A 42 5.34 -5.04 -2.17
C ALA A 42 5.11 -4.56 -3.60
N LEU A 43 4.82 -5.46 -4.53
CA LEU A 43 4.61 -5.09 -5.93
C LEU A 43 3.38 -4.22 -6.14
N PRO A 44 2.19 -4.55 -5.60
CA PRO A 44 1.04 -3.65 -5.71
C PRO A 44 1.27 -2.28 -5.08
N VAL A 45 1.94 -2.21 -3.93
CA VAL A 45 2.26 -0.93 -3.28
C VAL A 45 3.24 -0.14 -4.12
N LYS A 46 4.23 -0.81 -4.73
CA LYS A 46 5.16 -0.15 -5.64
C LYS A 46 4.44 0.44 -6.85
N LYS A 47 3.54 -0.32 -7.46
CA LYS A 47 2.75 0.18 -8.59
C LYS A 47 1.87 1.36 -8.19
N LEU A 48 1.31 1.33 -6.99
CA LEU A 48 0.53 2.43 -6.46
C LEU A 48 1.38 3.68 -6.27
N LEU A 49 2.60 3.51 -5.74
CA LEU A 49 3.55 4.60 -5.57
C LEU A 49 3.93 5.19 -6.92
N ASP A 50 4.20 4.35 -7.92
CA ASP A 50 4.52 4.82 -9.27
C ASP A 50 3.36 5.61 -9.88
N SER A 51 2.13 5.17 -9.65
CA SER A 51 0.93 5.89 -10.09
C SER A 51 0.82 7.26 -9.43
N ALA A 52 1.09 7.34 -8.13
CA ALA A 52 1.05 8.61 -7.41
C ALA A 52 2.13 9.57 -7.92
N ILE A 53 3.33 9.06 -8.23
CA ILE A 53 4.41 9.86 -8.81
C ILE A 53 4.01 10.40 -10.18
N ALA A 54 3.39 9.57 -11.01
CA ALA A 54 2.91 9.99 -12.32
C ALA A 54 1.85 11.08 -12.19
N ASN A 55 0.95 10.97 -11.21
CA ASN A 55 -0.07 11.98 -10.95
C ASN A 55 0.54 13.30 -10.47
N ALA A 56 1.67 13.24 -9.82
CA ALA A 56 2.36 14.43 -9.32
C ALA A 56 3.03 15.23 -10.44
N GLY A 57 3.46 14.56 -11.52
CA GLY A 57 4.11 15.20 -12.64
C GLY A 57 5.50 15.75 -12.37
N VAL A 58 6.13 15.35 -11.27
CA VAL A 58 7.51 15.73 -10.90
C VAL A 58 8.35 14.49 -10.65
N PRO A 59 9.69 14.60 -10.77
CA PRO A 59 10.56 13.45 -10.53
C PRO A 59 10.44 12.90 -9.11
N ALA A 60 10.65 11.60 -8.97
CA ALA A 60 10.50 10.93 -7.68
C ALA A 60 11.49 11.45 -6.62
N ASN A 61 12.66 11.92 -7.05
CA ASN A 61 13.65 12.46 -6.11
C ASN A 61 13.22 13.77 -5.45
N GLU A 62 12.20 14.42 -5.99
CA GLU A 62 11.64 15.65 -5.44
C GLU A 62 10.39 15.41 -4.59
N LEU A 63 10.02 14.15 -4.39
CA LEU A 63 8.80 13.78 -3.68
C LEU A 63 9.13 12.96 -2.44
N VAL A 64 8.28 13.11 -1.44
CA VAL A 64 8.35 12.35 -0.18
C VAL A 64 7.00 11.68 0.04
N VAL A 65 7.01 10.45 0.53
CA VAL A 65 5.78 9.76 0.91
C VAL A 65 5.28 10.40 2.22
N LYS A 66 4.33 11.30 2.09
CA LYS A 66 3.77 12.01 3.24
C LYS A 66 2.92 11.09 4.10
N GLU A 67 2.04 10.34 3.43
CA GLU A 67 1.17 9.39 4.10
C GLU A 67 1.03 8.13 3.27
N ALA A 68 0.97 7.00 3.95
CA ALA A 68 0.59 5.73 3.35
C ALA A 68 -0.38 5.07 4.32
N THR A 69 -1.65 5.01 3.93
CA THR A 69 -2.71 4.50 4.79
C THR A 69 -3.28 3.21 4.23
N VAL A 70 -3.64 2.31 5.14
CA VAL A 70 -4.30 1.06 4.79
C VAL A 70 -5.56 0.96 5.62
N ASP A 71 -6.71 1.02 4.96
CA ASP A 71 -8.00 0.91 5.60
C ASP A 71 -8.60 -0.45 5.29
N LYS A 72 -9.49 -0.90 6.18
CA LYS A 72 -10.24 -2.13 5.98
C LYS A 72 -11.21 -1.93 4.81
N GLY A 73 -11.10 -2.80 3.81
CA GLY A 73 -12.02 -2.78 2.67
C GLY A 73 -13.18 -3.75 2.86
N VAL A 74 -13.81 -4.09 1.75
CA VAL A 74 -14.93 -5.04 1.76
C VAL A 74 -14.45 -6.41 2.21
N VAL A 75 -15.22 -7.07 3.06
CA VAL A 75 -14.97 -8.46 3.47
C VAL A 75 -15.79 -9.37 2.54
N ILE A 76 -15.10 -10.21 1.81
CA ILE A 76 -15.76 -11.18 0.92
C ILE A 76 -16.02 -12.45 1.70
N LYS A 77 -17.30 -12.77 1.88
CA LYS A 77 -17.70 -13.99 2.60
C LYS A 77 -17.80 -15.14 1.61
N ARG A 78 -17.18 -16.25 1.94
CA ARG A 78 -17.27 -17.49 1.18
C ARG A 78 -17.61 -18.62 2.13
N TRP A 79 -18.23 -19.66 1.61
CA TRP A 79 -18.60 -20.82 2.39
C TRP A 79 -17.75 -22.00 1.99
N MET A 80 -17.22 -22.70 2.97
CA MET A 80 -16.43 -23.91 2.74
C MET A 80 -17.12 -25.08 3.42
N PRO A 81 -17.36 -26.18 2.70
CA PRO A 81 -17.89 -27.38 3.34
C PRO A 81 -16.89 -27.98 4.32
N ARG A 82 -17.39 -28.38 5.46
CA ARG A 82 -16.61 -29.03 6.51
C ARG A 82 -17.20 -30.42 6.79
N ALA A 83 -16.56 -31.15 7.70
CA ALA A 83 -17.04 -32.45 8.13
C ALA A 83 -18.51 -32.37 8.57
N MET A 84 -19.26 -33.45 8.36
CA MET A 84 -20.69 -33.57 8.68
C MET A 84 -21.61 -32.67 7.87
N GLY A 85 -21.20 -32.27 6.68
CA GLY A 85 -22.01 -31.49 5.77
C GLY A 85 -22.27 -30.05 6.17
N ARG A 86 -21.58 -29.57 7.20
CA ARG A 86 -21.73 -28.18 7.63
C ARG A 86 -20.86 -27.28 6.78
N ALA A 87 -21.42 -26.09 6.46
CA ALA A 87 -20.67 -25.04 5.78
C ALA A 87 -20.21 -24.01 6.78
N PHE A 88 -18.92 -23.66 6.72
CA PHE A 88 -18.36 -22.62 7.57
C PHE A 88 -18.05 -21.38 6.73
N PRO A 89 -18.32 -20.18 7.27
CA PRO A 89 -18.00 -18.95 6.55
C PRO A 89 -16.48 -18.71 6.53
N ILE A 90 -15.99 -18.30 5.38
CA ILE A 90 -14.62 -17.84 5.22
C ILE A 90 -14.69 -16.35 4.91
N HIS A 91 -13.98 -15.56 5.70
CA HIS A 91 -13.93 -14.12 5.54
C HIS A 91 -12.63 -13.75 4.81
N LYS A 92 -12.75 -13.35 3.55
CA LYS A 92 -11.61 -12.86 2.79
C LYS A 92 -11.56 -11.35 2.92
N HIS A 93 -10.58 -10.87 3.68
CA HIS A 93 -10.43 -9.46 3.91
C HIS A 93 -9.75 -8.77 2.73
N THR A 94 -10.19 -7.57 2.42
CA THR A 94 -9.55 -6.71 1.43
C THR A 94 -9.07 -5.45 2.12
N SER A 95 -8.16 -4.74 1.44
CA SER A 95 -7.58 -3.51 1.96
C SER A 95 -7.76 -2.39 0.98
N LYS A 96 -7.98 -1.18 1.50
CA LYS A 96 -7.92 0.05 0.72
C LYS A 96 -6.60 0.72 1.02
N ILE A 97 -5.73 0.79 0.03
CA ILE A 97 -4.40 1.37 0.18
C ILE A 97 -4.40 2.75 -0.46
N SER A 98 -3.94 3.75 0.27
CA SER A 98 -3.83 5.12 -0.26
C SER A 98 -2.43 5.64 0.04
N ILE A 99 -1.81 6.25 -0.96
CA ILE A 99 -0.51 6.90 -0.81
C ILE A 99 -0.67 8.36 -1.20
N THR A 100 -0.23 9.25 -0.33
CA THR A 100 -0.20 10.68 -0.57
C THR A 100 1.25 11.15 -0.60
N LEU A 101 1.62 11.83 -1.67
CA LEU A 101 2.96 12.38 -1.84
C LEU A 101 2.93 13.89 -1.62
N ALA A 102 4.05 14.43 -1.20
CA ALA A 102 4.26 15.86 -1.08
C ALA A 102 5.63 16.20 -1.67
N LYS A 103 5.78 17.44 -2.14
CA LYS A 103 7.09 17.90 -2.61
C LYS A 103 8.06 17.95 -1.43
N ALA A 104 9.26 17.43 -1.65
CA ALA A 104 10.29 17.49 -0.63
C ALA A 104 10.69 18.95 -0.42
N ASP A 105 10.60 19.38 0.84
CA ASP A 105 11.15 20.67 1.24
C ASP A 105 12.63 20.46 1.51
N THR A 106 13.47 21.32 0.93
CA THR A 106 14.92 21.23 1.11
C THR A 106 15.31 21.23 2.58
N LYS A 107 14.61 22.00 3.39
CA LYS A 107 14.86 22.06 4.82
C LYS A 107 14.50 20.75 5.52
N LYS A 108 13.38 20.15 5.14
CA LYS A 108 12.95 18.87 5.69
C LYS A 108 13.85 17.72 5.24
N ALA A 109 14.36 17.79 4.02
CA ALA A 109 15.25 16.77 3.49
C ALA A 109 16.58 16.71 4.26
N LYS A 110 16.96 17.79 4.90
CA LYS A 110 18.17 17.86 5.71
C LYS A 110 17.96 17.39 7.16
N GLN A 111 16.75 17.20 7.54
CA GLN A 111 16.37 16.71 8.86
C GLN A 111 16.04 15.22 8.81
#